data_f47099f8a63682288ab4d8f3acfafc8c
#
_entry.id   f47099f8a63682288ab4d8f3acfafc8c
#
_cell.length_a   1.000
_cell.length_b   1.000
_cell.length_c   1.000
_cell.angle_alpha   90.00
_cell.angle_beta   90.00
_cell.angle_gamma   90.00
#
_symmetry.space_group_name_H-M   'P 1'
#
loop_
_entity.id
_entity.type
_entity.pdbx_description
1 polymer ?
#
loop_
_entity_poly.entity_id
_entity_poly.type
_entity_poly.pdbx_seq_one_letter_code
_entity_poly.pdbx_strand_id
1 'polypeptide(L)'
;MIRHDSIRGWFFYEFYQQMKKNNKMIAITADLGYGGFDAIRDEMPDQFLNVGASEFTGCCVAVGLACQGFIPFYYSITPFLLYRSFEVIRNYINREQIPVKLIGSGRDKDYKVDGWSHDASDAKQVMDIFKNIKCYWPEKKEEIPQIVEEMIINDKPCFLSLRR
;
A
#
# COMPACT_ATOMS: atom_id res chain seq x y z
N MET A 1 -14.00 -11.15 -7.84
CA MET A 1 -12.95 -10.24 -8.39
C MET A 1 -12.22 -10.89 -9.55
N ILE A 2 -11.99 -10.17 -10.66
CA ILE A 2 -11.22 -10.65 -11.84
C ILE A 2 -9.74 -10.27 -11.65
N ARG A 3 -8.83 -11.22 -11.94
CA ARG A 3 -7.39 -10.96 -11.91
C ARG A 3 -6.93 -10.38 -13.25
N HIS A 4 -6.62 -9.09 -13.29
CA HIS A 4 -6.04 -8.45 -14.46
C HIS A 4 -4.56 -8.85 -14.65
N ASP A 5 -4.11 -8.93 -15.90
CA ASP A 5 -2.76 -9.38 -16.25
C ASP A 5 -1.71 -8.24 -16.14
N SER A 6 -1.52 -7.75 -14.91
CA SER A 6 -0.50 -6.75 -14.53
C SER A 6 -0.06 -6.98 -13.09
N ILE A 7 1.10 -6.45 -12.70
CA ILE A 7 1.59 -6.51 -11.31
C ILE A 7 0.53 -5.99 -10.34
N ARG A 8 -0.07 -4.84 -10.66
CA ARG A 8 -1.13 -4.24 -9.83
C ARG A 8 -2.40 -5.09 -9.81
N GLY A 9 -2.79 -5.68 -10.94
CA GLY A 9 -3.96 -6.57 -11.01
C GLY A 9 -3.79 -7.84 -10.20
N TRP A 10 -2.60 -8.41 -10.20
CA TRP A 10 -2.27 -9.56 -9.35
C TRP A 10 -2.28 -9.18 -7.87
N PHE A 11 -1.75 -8.00 -7.51
CA PHE A 11 -1.81 -7.51 -6.13
C PHE A 11 -3.26 -7.42 -5.62
N PHE A 12 -4.17 -6.75 -6.34
CA PHE A 12 -5.56 -6.63 -5.91
C PHE A 12 -6.25 -7.98 -5.78
N TYR A 13 -6.00 -8.90 -6.70
CA TYR A 13 -6.57 -10.24 -6.65
C TYR A 13 -6.07 -11.02 -5.42
N GLU A 14 -4.77 -11.13 -5.21
CA GLU A 14 -4.19 -11.85 -4.08
C GLU A 14 -4.58 -11.20 -2.75
N PHE A 15 -4.54 -9.89 -2.67
CA PHE A 15 -4.94 -9.13 -1.50
C PHE A 15 -6.40 -9.43 -1.13
N TYR A 16 -7.33 -9.39 -2.09
CA TYR A 16 -8.72 -9.75 -1.88
C TYR A 16 -8.88 -11.20 -1.39
N GLN A 17 -8.14 -12.17 -1.95
CA GLN A 17 -8.20 -13.57 -1.51
C GLN A 17 -7.73 -13.74 -0.05
N GLN A 18 -6.72 -12.98 0.36
CA GLN A 18 -6.21 -13.01 1.74
C GLN A 18 -7.15 -12.30 2.72
N MET A 19 -7.73 -11.17 2.34
CA MET A 19 -8.71 -10.45 3.18
C MET A 19 -9.92 -11.31 3.52
N LYS A 20 -10.42 -12.13 2.60
CA LYS A 20 -11.52 -13.08 2.87
C LYS A 20 -11.19 -14.11 3.95
N LYS A 21 -9.93 -14.37 4.23
CA LYS A 21 -9.45 -15.35 5.22
C LYS A 21 -9.02 -14.71 6.53
N ASN A 22 -8.82 -13.38 6.54
CA ASN A 22 -8.24 -12.68 7.68
C ASN A 22 -8.95 -11.33 7.91
N ASN A 23 -9.83 -11.31 8.90
CA ASN A 23 -10.61 -10.13 9.26
C ASN A 23 -9.81 -9.01 9.97
N LYS A 24 -8.54 -9.26 10.32
CA LYS A 24 -7.64 -8.21 10.84
C LYS A 24 -7.04 -7.36 9.73
N MET A 25 -7.08 -7.79 8.48
CA MET A 25 -6.60 -7.00 7.36
C MET A 25 -7.56 -5.87 7.05
N ILE A 26 -7.03 -4.65 6.94
CA ILE A 26 -7.80 -3.45 6.60
C ILE A 26 -7.20 -2.81 5.35
N ALA A 27 -8.02 -2.64 4.32
CA ALA A 27 -7.68 -1.89 3.12
C ALA A 27 -7.97 -0.41 3.34
N ILE A 28 -6.96 0.44 3.18
CA ILE A 28 -7.10 1.90 3.31
C ILE A 28 -6.69 2.53 1.98
N THR A 29 -7.48 3.47 1.50
CA THR A 29 -7.15 4.25 0.29
C THR A 29 -7.47 5.73 0.48
N ALA A 30 -6.80 6.59 -0.30
CA ALA A 30 -7.03 8.01 -0.36
C ALA A 30 -7.68 8.40 -1.70
N ASP A 31 -8.95 8.03 -1.87
CA ASP A 31 -9.79 8.26 -3.06
C ASP A 31 -9.18 7.71 -4.37
N LEU A 32 -8.60 6.52 -4.28
CA LEU A 32 -7.86 5.87 -5.36
C LEU A 32 -8.20 4.36 -5.43
N GLY A 33 -7.71 3.70 -6.49
CA GLY A 33 -7.82 2.24 -6.64
C GLY A 33 -9.17 1.77 -7.16
N TYR A 34 -9.88 2.61 -7.89
CA TYR A 34 -11.13 2.24 -8.58
C TYR A 34 -10.93 0.98 -9.45
N GLY A 35 -11.92 0.09 -9.44
CA GLY A 35 -11.85 -1.23 -10.05
C GLY A 35 -11.05 -2.27 -9.24
N GLY A 36 -10.01 -1.84 -8.51
CA GLY A 36 -9.20 -2.72 -7.67
C GLY A 36 -9.83 -3.01 -6.31
N PHE A 37 -10.39 -1.99 -5.66
CA PHE A 37 -11.03 -2.13 -4.35
C PHE A 37 -12.55 -2.38 -4.39
N ASP A 38 -13.19 -2.32 -5.55
CA ASP A 38 -14.65 -2.36 -5.63
C ASP A 38 -15.23 -3.63 -4.97
N ALA A 39 -14.67 -4.80 -5.26
CA ALA A 39 -15.12 -6.04 -4.64
C ALA A 39 -14.87 -6.08 -3.12
N ILE A 40 -13.78 -5.48 -2.65
CA ILE A 40 -13.48 -5.39 -1.20
C ILE A 40 -14.49 -4.47 -0.52
N ARG A 41 -14.73 -3.29 -1.09
CA ARG A 41 -15.72 -2.33 -0.58
C ARG A 41 -17.11 -2.94 -0.48
N ASP A 42 -17.52 -3.70 -1.51
CA ASP A 42 -18.89 -4.20 -1.63
C ASP A 42 -19.11 -5.48 -0.81
N GLU A 43 -18.10 -6.37 -0.70
CA GLU A 43 -18.22 -7.66 -0.02
C GLU A 43 -17.66 -7.66 1.42
N MET A 44 -16.75 -6.73 1.75
CA MET A 44 -16.07 -6.65 3.05
C MET A 44 -16.00 -5.19 3.55
N PRO A 45 -17.14 -4.47 3.66
CA PRO A 45 -17.15 -3.04 3.98
C PRO A 45 -16.50 -2.71 5.33
N ASP A 46 -16.54 -3.60 6.31
CA ASP A 46 -15.90 -3.42 7.63
C ASP A 46 -14.35 -3.51 7.57
N GLN A 47 -13.81 -4.01 6.47
CA GLN A 47 -12.37 -4.09 6.23
C GLN A 47 -11.88 -3.06 5.20
N PHE A 48 -12.73 -2.11 4.78
CA PHE A 48 -12.40 -1.10 3.77
C PHE A 48 -12.63 0.31 4.29
N LEU A 49 -11.64 1.17 4.10
CA LEU A 49 -11.73 2.59 4.47
C LEU A 49 -11.18 3.46 3.34
N ASN A 50 -12.01 4.37 2.83
CA ASN A 50 -11.59 5.47 1.97
C ASN A 50 -11.58 6.77 2.78
N VAL A 51 -10.41 7.37 2.96
CA VAL A 51 -10.22 8.61 3.74
C VAL A 51 -10.40 9.88 2.92
N GLY A 52 -10.80 9.75 1.65
CA GLY A 52 -10.78 10.86 0.70
C GLY A 52 -9.35 11.21 0.27
N ALA A 53 -9.19 12.28 -0.52
CA ALA A 53 -7.88 12.73 -1.02
C ALA A 53 -7.02 13.35 0.10
N SER A 54 -6.73 12.58 1.16
CA SER A 54 -6.01 13.02 2.36
C SER A 54 -4.99 11.97 2.79
N GLU A 55 -3.85 11.93 2.11
CA GLU A 55 -2.84 10.87 2.31
C GLU A 55 -2.22 10.90 3.70
N PHE A 56 -1.99 12.09 4.25
CA PHE A 56 -1.49 12.23 5.62
C PHE A 56 -2.46 11.58 6.63
N THR A 57 -3.76 11.88 6.51
CA THR A 57 -4.80 11.29 7.37
C THR A 57 -4.85 9.77 7.22
N GLY A 58 -4.82 9.26 5.98
CA GLY A 58 -4.81 7.81 5.72
C GLY A 58 -3.63 7.11 6.38
N CYS A 59 -2.45 7.73 6.33
CA CYS A 59 -1.25 7.20 6.98
C CYS A 59 -1.38 7.20 8.52
N CYS A 60 -1.92 8.27 9.12
CA CYS A 60 -2.18 8.33 10.56
C CYS A 60 -3.20 7.26 11.01
N VAL A 61 -4.27 7.07 10.24
CA VAL A 61 -5.27 6.03 10.51
C VAL A 61 -4.65 4.64 10.43
N ALA A 62 -3.80 4.39 9.42
CA ALA A 62 -3.08 3.12 9.29
C ALA A 62 -2.20 2.84 10.52
N VAL A 63 -1.48 3.85 11.01
CA VAL A 63 -0.67 3.74 12.25
C VAL A 63 -1.56 3.39 13.45
N GLY A 64 -2.68 4.11 13.64
CA GLY A 64 -3.63 3.85 14.73
C GLY A 64 -4.20 2.43 14.71
N LEU A 65 -4.59 1.94 13.53
CA LEU A 65 -5.11 0.58 13.35
C LEU A 65 -4.04 -0.48 13.64
N ALA A 66 -2.80 -0.27 13.19
CA ALA A 66 -1.69 -1.17 13.48
C ALA A 66 -1.42 -1.26 15.00
N CYS A 67 -1.48 -0.14 15.72
CA CYS A 67 -1.36 -0.11 17.19
C CYS A 67 -2.51 -0.88 17.91
N GLN A 68 -3.66 -1.07 17.25
CA GLN A 68 -4.78 -1.87 17.77
C GLN A 68 -4.73 -3.35 17.34
N GLY A 69 -3.64 -3.79 16.69
CA GLY A 69 -3.44 -5.18 16.28
C GLY A 69 -4.11 -5.57 14.97
N PHE A 70 -4.55 -4.59 14.18
CA PHE A 70 -4.96 -4.81 12.79
C PHE A 70 -3.73 -4.85 11.85
N ILE A 71 -3.94 -5.33 10.64
CA ILE A 71 -2.94 -5.38 9.57
C ILE A 71 -3.36 -4.38 8.47
N PRO A 72 -3.03 -3.08 8.61
CA PRO A 72 -3.45 -2.07 7.64
C PRO A 72 -2.57 -2.11 6.41
N PHE A 73 -3.21 -2.21 5.24
CA PHE A 73 -2.63 -2.00 3.93
C PHE A 73 -3.07 -0.64 3.40
N TYR A 74 -2.17 0.32 3.39
CA TYR A 74 -2.46 1.68 2.96
C TYR A 74 -1.95 1.91 1.53
N TYR A 75 -2.89 2.13 0.61
CA TYR A 75 -2.66 2.27 -0.82
C TYR A 75 -2.84 3.72 -1.28
N SER A 76 -1.86 4.27 -1.99
CA SER A 76 -1.98 5.52 -2.73
C SER A 76 -1.02 5.55 -3.92
N ILE A 77 -1.07 6.60 -4.76
CA ILE A 77 -0.05 6.87 -5.77
C ILE A 77 1.28 7.10 -5.05
N THR A 78 2.36 6.47 -5.54
CA THR A 78 3.65 6.43 -4.84
C THR A 78 4.15 7.79 -4.34
N PRO A 79 4.26 8.87 -5.15
CA PRO A 79 4.70 10.15 -4.62
C PRO A 79 3.74 10.76 -3.59
N PHE A 80 2.43 10.58 -3.75
CA PHE A 80 1.48 11.11 -2.77
C PHE A 80 1.59 10.37 -1.43
N LEU A 81 1.71 9.05 -1.48
CA LEU A 81 1.96 8.22 -0.31
C LEU A 81 3.21 8.67 0.44
N LEU A 82 4.33 8.79 -0.27
CA LEU A 82 5.63 9.02 0.35
C LEU A 82 5.81 10.48 0.80
N TYR A 83 5.50 11.44 -0.05
CA TYR A 83 5.84 12.85 0.24
C TYR A 83 4.84 13.54 1.13
N ARG A 84 3.53 13.28 0.94
CA ARG A 84 2.49 13.87 1.78
C ARG A 84 2.46 13.27 3.18
N SER A 85 2.88 12.00 3.33
CA SER A 85 2.90 11.29 4.62
C SER A 85 4.30 11.11 5.21
N PHE A 86 5.31 11.81 4.68
CA PHE A 86 6.72 11.59 5.00
C PHE A 86 7.00 11.63 6.50
N GLU A 87 6.45 12.59 7.22
CA GLU A 87 6.64 12.73 8.67
C GLU A 87 6.11 11.52 9.43
N VAL A 88 4.90 11.06 9.11
CA VAL A 88 4.27 9.90 9.75
C VAL A 88 5.08 8.63 9.45
N ILE A 89 5.48 8.44 8.18
CA ILE A 89 6.33 7.30 7.78
C ILE A 89 7.65 7.32 8.55
N ARG A 90 8.32 8.48 8.61
CA ARG A 90 9.60 8.64 9.28
C ARG A 90 9.53 8.36 10.78
N ASN A 91 8.56 8.98 11.46
CA ASN A 91 8.53 8.99 12.92
C ASN A 91 7.89 7.72 13.51
N TYR A 92 6.80 7.25 12.93
CA TYR A 92 6.03 6.13 13.49
C TYR A 92 6.32 4.81 12.77
N ILE A 93 6.23 4.79 11.44
CA ILE A 93 6.36 3.55 10.68
C ILE A 93 7.81 3.08 10.67
N ASN A 94 8.77 4.00 10.37
CA ASN A 94 10.17 3.64 10.33
C ASN A 94 10.81 3.59 11.73
N ARG A 95 10.70 4.66 12.52
CA ARG A 95 11.43 4.77 13.80
C ARG A 95 10.85 3.84 14.86
N GLU A 96 9.55 3.89 15.08
CA GLU A 96 8.84 3.06 16.07
C GLU A 96 8.51 1.66 15.51
N GLN A 97 8.80 1.40 14.24
CA GLN A 97 8.59 0.13 13.55
C GLN A 97 7.13 -0.36 13.59
N ILE A 98 6.16 0.56 13.58
CA ILE A 98 4.73 0.21 13.56
C ILE A 98 4.41 -0.51 12.25
N PRO A 99 3.79 -1.72 12.26
CA PRO A 99 3.75 -2.66 11.14
C PRO A 99 2.72 -2.31 10.06
N VAL A 100 2.71 -1.08 9.57
CA VAL A 100 1.89 -0.63 8.45
C VAL A 100 2.45 -1.19 7.13
N LYS A 101 1.56 -1.64 6.24
CA LYS A 101 1.89 -2.11 4.90
C LYS A 101 1.58 -1.00 3.89
N LEU A 102 2.62 -0.28 3.46
CA LEU A 102 2.52 0.82 2.50
C LEU A 102 2.53 0.28 1.08
N ILE A 103 1.53 0.66 0.28
CA ILE A 103 1.38 0.19 -1.10
C ILE A 103 1.42 1.39 -2.04
N GLY A 104 2.54 1.56 -2.74
CA GLY A 104 2.73 2.62 -3.72
C GLY A 104 2.31 2.18 -5.12
N SER A 105 1.32 2.83 -5.69
CA SER A 105 0.88 2.64 -7.08
C SER A 105 1.64 3.55 -8.03
N GLY A 106 2.15 2.96 -9.11
CA GLY A 106 2.99 3.63 -10.09
C GLY A 106 4.45 3.70 -9.65
N ARG A 107 5.33 3.21 -10.52
CA ARG A 107 6.78 3.23 -10.35
C ARG A 107 7.40 4.08 -11.45
N ASP A 108 8.49 4.75 -11.14
CA ASP A 108 9.20 5.58 -12.10
C ASP A 108 8.24 6.58 -12.79
N LYS A 109 8.10 6.48 -14.09
CA LYS A 109 7.25 7.34 -14.94
C LYS A 109 5.95 6.68 -15.40
N ASP A 110 5.43 5.71 -14.66
CA ASP A 110 4.18 5.01 -15.02
C ASP A 110 3.00 5.98 -15.23
N TYR A 111 2.98 7.10 -14.52
CA TYR A 111 1.97 8.16 -14.62
C TYR A 111 2.48 9.45 -15.28
N LYS A 112 3.45 9.35 -16.22
CA LYS A 112 4.07 10.53 -16.86
C LYS A 112 3.08 11.52 -17.49
N VAL A 113 1.92 11.03 -17.94
CA VAL A 113 0.87 11.86 -18.56
C VAL A 113 0.16 12.75 -17.54
N ASP A 114 0.23 12.41 -16.25
CA ASP A 114 -0.40 13.14 -15.15
C ASP A 114 0.54 14.20 -14.55
N GLY A 115 1.72 14.36 -15.13
CA GLY A 115 2.68 15.41 -14.81
C GLY A 115 3.66 15.06 -13.68
N TRP A 116 4.50 16.05 -13.32
CA TRP A 116 5.60 15.90 -12.37
C TRP A 116 5.17 15.41 -10.98
N SER A 117 4.00 15.80 -10.51
CA SER A 117 3.50 15.37 -9.21
C SER A 117 3.28 13.85 -9.09
N HIS A 118 3.20 13.15 -10.22
CA HIS A 118 3.01 11.71 -10.31
C HIS A 118 4.31 10.95 -10.66
N ASP A 119 5.42 11.65 -10.88
CA ASP A 119 6.72 11.02 -11.15
C ASP A 119 7.28 10.41 -9.86
N ALA A 120 7.53 9.10 -9.89
CA ALA A 120 8.03 8.31 -8.77
C ALA A 120 9.49 7.84 -8.99
N SER A 121 10.24 8.50 -9.89
CA SER A 121 11.61 8.07 -10.27
C SER A 121 12.60 8.13 -9.10
N ASP A 122 12.34 8.95 -8.09
CA ASP A 122 13.16 9.11 -6.88
C ASP A 122 12.65 8.30 -5.67
N ALA A 123 11.54 7.56 -5.83
CA ALA A 123 10.92 6.81 -4.73
C ALA A 123 11.88 5.81 -4.07
N LYS A 124 12.79 5.21 -4.82
CA LYS A 124 13.77 4.27 -4.28
C LYS A 124 14.78 4.98 -3.37
N GLN A 125 15.30 6.15 -3.79
CA GLN A 125 16.19 6.95 -2.96
C GLN A 125 15.51 7.44 -1.68
N VAL A 126 14.23 7.83 -1.77
CA VAL A 126 13.44 8.23 -0.61
C VAL A 126 13.24 7.06 0.35
N MET A 127 12.91 5.87 -0.15
CA MET A 127 12.75 4.68 0.68
C MET A 127 14.07 4.20 1.30
N ASP A 128 15.21 4.46 0.67
CA ASP A 128 16.54 4.15 1.22
C ASP A 128 16.86 4.92 2.52
N ILE A 129 16.13 6.00 2.83
CA ILE A 129 16.23 6.73 4.10
C ILE A 129 15.64 5.90 5.25
N PHE A 130 14.65 5.06 4.98
CA PHE A 130 13.85 4.32 5.97
C PHE A 130 14.41 2.92 6.20
N LYS A 131 15.42 2.80 7.06
CA LYS A 131 16.19 1.55 7.26
C LYS A 131 15.40 0.41 7.92
N ASN A 132 14.28 0.71 8.58
CA ASN A 132 13.45 -0.28 9.26
C ASN A 132 12.23 -0.71 8.44
N ILE A 133 12.03 -0.18 7.23
CA ILE A 133 10.94 -0.55 6.33
C ILE A 133 11.47 -1.53 5.29
N LYS A 134 10.92 -2.74 5.24
CA LYS A 134 11.27 -3.71 4.20
C LYS A 134 10.59 -3.32 2.88
N CYS A 135 11.38 -3.09 1.84
CA CYS A 135 10.89 -2.66 0.53
C CYS A 135 10.87 -3.80 -0.47
N TYR A 136 9.77 -3.92 -1.21
CA TYR A 136 9.57 -4.87 -2.29
C TYR A 136 9.40 -4.11 -3.62
N TRP A 137 10.18 -4.53 -4.62
CA TRP A 137 10.22 -3.93 -5.96
C TRP A 137 10.02 -5.02 -7.03
N PRO A 138 8.86 -5.71 -7.07
CA PRO A 138 8.66 -6.82 -7.99
C PRO A 138 8.76 -6.37 -9.45
N GLU A 139 9.44 -7.16 -10.26
CA GLU A 139 9.52 -6.96 -11.70
C GLU A 139 8.57 -7.87 -12.47
N LYS A 140 8.11 -8.95 -11.82
CA LYS A 140 7.17 -9.91 -12.39
C LYS A 140 5.94 -10.06 -11.51
N LYS A 141 4.78 -10.23 -12.14
CA LYS A 141 3.50 -10.42 -11.45
C LYS A 141 3.46 -11.71 -10.62
N GLU A 142 4.22 -12.72 -11.01
CA GLU A 142 4.35 -14.02 -10.34
C GLU A 142 4.98 -13.91 -8.95
N GLU A 143 5.69 -12.82 -8.65
CA GLU A 143 6.27 -12.54 -7.34
C GLU A 143 5.23 -12.08 -6.31
N ILE A 144 4.10 -11.54 -6.78
CA ILE A 144 3.10 -10.89 -5.93
C ILE A 144 2.49 -11.81 -4.87
N PRO A 145 2.08 -13.06 -5.16
CA PRO A 145 1.48 -13.92 -4.14
C PRO A 145 2.38 -14.12 -2.93
N GLN A 146 3.65 -14.43 -3.17
CA GLN A 146 4.64 -14.63 -2.10
C GLN A 146 4.89 -13.34 -1.30
N ILE A 147 4.98 -12.18 -1.99
CA ILE A 147 5.19 -10.88 -1.33
C ILE A 147 4.00 -10.53 -0.45
N VAL A 148 2.77 -10.70 -0.93
CA VAL A 148 1.55 -10.39 -0.14
C VAL A 148 1.47 -11.30 1.09
N GLU A 149 1.73 -12.59 0.95
CA GLU A 149 1.78 -13.54 2.06
C GLU A 149 2.85 -13.14 3.10
N GLU A 150 4.05 -12.83 2.64
CA GLU A 150 5.15 -12.39 3.52
C GLU A 150 4.79 -11.09 4.26
N MET A 151 4.16 -10.12 3.59
CA MET A 151 3.71 -8.88 4.22
C MET A 151 2.66 -9.11 5.31
N ILE A 152 1.80 -10.13 5.17
CA ILE A 152 0.76 -10.46 6.15
C ILE A 152 1.37 -11.10 7.41
N ILE A 153 2.28 -12.06 7.24
CA ILE A 153 2.87 -12.79 8.37
C ILE A 153 3.97 -12.02 9.08
N ASN A 154 4.55 -11.03 8.43
CA ASN A 154 5.66 -10.23 8.96
C ASN A 154 5.13 -9.09 9.84
N ASP A 155 5.43 -9.13 11.12
CA ASP A 155 5.09 -8.09 12.10
C ASP A 155 6.06 -6.88 12.03
N LYS A 156 6.34 -6.40 10.82
CA LYS A 156 7.19 -5.23 10.56
C LYS A 156 6.61 -4.35 9.46
N PRO A 157 7.00 -3.07 9.45
CA PRO A 157 6.59 -2.18 8.37
C PRO A 157 7.17 -2.63 7.03
N CYS A 158 6.35 -2.54 5.99
CA CYS A 158 6.74 -2.89 4.63
C CYS A 158 6.30 -1.81 3.63
N PHE A 159 7.01 -1.72 2.53
CA PHE A 159 6.63 -0.94 1.36
C PHE A 159 6.64 -1.83 0.13
N LEU A 160 5.57 -1.81 -0.65
CA LEU A 160 5.45 -2.50 -1.93
C LEU A 160 5.24 -1.48 -3.04
N SER A 161 6.16 -1.46 -4.01
CA SER A 161 6.05 -0.62 -5.21
C SER A 161 5.42 -1.40 -6.35
N LEU A 162 4.25 -0.98 -6.78
CA LEU A 162 3.50 -1.62 -7.87
C LEU A 162 3.68 -0.84 -9.18
N ARG A 163 4.10 -1.54 -10.25
CA ARG A 163 3.95 -1.02 -11.61
C ARG A 163 2.47 -1.03 -12.04
N ARG A 164 2.15 -0.07 -12.91
CA ARG A 164 0.81 0.06 -13.50
C ARG A 164 0.50 -1.06 -14.48
#